data_a916db61a47b93741c5629fbe8976963
#
_entry.id   a916db61a47b93741c5629fbe8976963
#
_cell.length_a   1.000
_cell.length_b   1.000
_cell.length_c   1.000
_cell.angle_alpha   90.00
_cell.angle_beta   90.00
_cell.angle_gamma   90.00
#
_symmetry.space_group_name_H-M   'P 1'
#
loop_
_entity.id
_entity.type
_entity.pdbx_description
1 polymer ?
#
loop_
_entity_poly.entity_id
_entity_poly.type
_entity_poly.pdbx_seq_one_letter_code
_entity_poly.pdbx_strand_id
1 'polypeptide(L)'
;QVLGEGHFVAKLQKTSGENVMMKSAIFNPVSKDMEKQWLEFSRATFSKQPFSDMQLTMFGEKLFAVPENVPTLRGLKALRTGVWLGSLQGSKQKPRFEPSHSLALALRQEELGERLELSPNDEKLQRYMQGHELESEGQDGWLVITVAGFPLGWGRRSKNIVKNAYPKGLR
;
A
#
# COMPACT_ATOMS: atom_id res chain seq x y z
N GLN A 1 -12.31 23.23 18.58
CA GLN A 1 -11.29 23.52 17.54
C GLN A 1 -10.23 22.43 17.61
N VAL A 2 -10.09 21.65 16.55
CA VAL A 2 -8.99 20.70 16.42
C VAL A 2 -7.80 21.49 15.88
N LEU A 3 -6.75 21.60 16.66
CA LEU A 3 -5.47 22.16 16.23
C LEU A 3 -4.77 21.13 15.37
N GLY A 4 -4.77 21.30 14.06
CA GLY A 4 -4.10 20.45 13.08
C GLY A 4 -3.97 21.15 11.74
N GLU A 5 -3.06 20.67 10.89
CA GLU A 5 -2.95 21.12 9.51
C GLU A 5 -4.23 20.76 8.75
N GLY A 6 -4.94 21.76 8.26
CA GLY A 6 -6.14 21.55 7.43
C GLY A 6 -5.73 21.11 6.03
N HIS A 7 -6.33 20.01 5.55
CA HIS A 7 -6.21 19.58 4.17
C HIS A 7 -7.47 19.99 3.42
N PHE A 8 -7.30 20.67 2.29
CA PHE A 8 -8.40 21.08 1.43
C PHE A 8 -8.35 20.30 0.11
N VAL A 9 -9.47 19.68 -0.27
CA VAL A 9 -9.62 19.00 -1.55
C VAL A 9 -10.83 19.58 -2.27
N ALA A 10 -10.66 20.05 -3.52
CA ALA A 10 -11.75 20.47 -4.37
C ALA A 10 -11.76 19.65 -5.66
N LYS A 11 -12.92 19.09 -6.01
CA LYS A 11 -13.18 18.47 -7.31
C LYS A 11 -14.06 19.42 -8.12
N LEU A 12 -13.52 19.89 -9.26
CA LEU A 12 -14.23 20.78 -10.17
C LEU A 12 -14.61 20.01 -11.43
N GLN A 13 -15.83 20.23 -11.91
CA GLN A 13 -16.30 19.68 -13.17
C GLN A 13 -16.75 20.82 -14.07
N LYS A 14 -16.21 20.87 -15.30
CA LYS A 14 -16.65 21.80 -16.32
C LYS A 14 -18.05 21.40 -16.80
N THR A 15 -19.00 22.33 -16.73
CA THR A 15 -20.40 22.07 -17.08
C THR A 15 -20.75 22.43 -18.54
N SER A 16 -19.91 23.20 -19.23
CA SER A 16 -20.13 23.65 -20.60
C SER A 16 -18.83 23.85 -21.37
N GLY A 17 -18.90 23.79 -22.70
CA GLY A 17 -17.78 23.97 -23.64
C GLY A 17 -17.30 22.64 -24.24
N GLU A 18 -16.37 22.72 -25.22
CA GLU A 18 -15.86 21.55 -25.90
C GLU A 18 -15.13 20.59 -24.96
N ASN A 19 -15.40 19.30 -25.12
CA ASN A 19 -14.64 18.22 -24.45
C ASN A 19 -13.30 18.06 -25.15
N VAL A 20 -12.24 18.51 -24.52
CA VAL A 20 -10.88 18.21 -25.00
C VAL A 20 -10.52 16.80 -24.54
N MET A 21 -10.33 15.89 -25.50
CA MET A 21 -9.78 14.56 -25.22
C MET A 21 -8.37 14.73 -24.65
N MET A 22 -8.22 14.50 -23.36
CA MET A 22 -6.89 14.50 -22.73
C MET A 22 -6.15 13.22 -23.14
N LYS A 23 -4.88 13.38 -23.52
CA LYS A 23 -4.01 12.22 -23.75
C LYS A 23 -3.81 11.50 -22.42
N SER A 24 -3.92 10.16 -22.44
CA SER A 24 -3.62 9.33 -21.29
C SER A 24 -2.15 9.45 -20.87
N ALA A 25 -1.87 9.26 -19.60
CA ALA A 25 -0.51 9.21 -19.11
C ALA A 25 0.24 8.03 -19.74
N ILE A 26 1.53 8.24 -20.05
CA ILE A 26 2.43 7.17 -20.45
C ILE A 26 3.07 6.67 -19.14
N PHE A 27 2.89 5.41 -18.83
CA PHE A 27 3.41 4.77 -17.65
C PHE A 27 4.72 4.03 -17.94
N ASN A 28 5.63 4.03 -16.96
CA ASN A 28 6.85 3.26 -17.06
C ASN A 28 6.56 1.76 -16.95
N PRO A 29 7.16 0.92 -17.79
CA PRO A 29 6.95 -0.53 -17.72
C PRO A 29 7.44 -1.10 -16.39
N VAL A 30 6.77 -2.13 -15.91
CA VAL A 30 7.18 -2.88 -14.73
C VAL A 30 8.24 -3.90 -15.15
N SER A 31 9.33 -4.01 -14.39
CA SER A 31 10.35 -5.02 -14.66
C SER A 31 9.81 -6.43 -14.34
N LYS A 32 10.29 -7.45 -15.07
CA LYS A 32 9.87 -8.85 -14.87
C LYS A 32 10.10 -9.33 -13.43
N ASP A 33 11.19 -8.93 -12.81
CA ASP A 33 11.46 -9.29 -11.42
C ASP A 33 10.47 -8.65 -10.45
N MET A 34 10.15 -7.39 -10.65
CA MET A 34 9.14 -6.69 -9.84
C MET A 34 7.76 -7.31 -10.00
N GLU A 35 7.36 -7.59 -11.24
CA GLU A 35 6.07 -8.22 -11.53
C GLU A 35 5.96 -9.61 -10.89
N LYS A 36 7.00 -10.44 -11.03
CA LYS A 36 7.08 -11.76 -10.41
C LYS A 36 6.95 -11.67 -8.88
N GLN A 37 7.77 -10.81 -8.26
CA GLN A 37 7.79 -10.67 -6.79
C GLN A 37 6.49 -10.06 -6.25
N TRP A 38 5.87 -9.14 -6.99
CA TRP A 38 4.54 -8.62 -6.65
C TRP A 38 3.46 -9.72 -6.70
N LEU A 39 3.45 -10.53 -7.77
CA LEU A 39 2.48 -11.63 -7.91
C LEU A 39 2.66 -12.70 -6.83
N GLU A 40 3.89 -13.07 -6.50
CA GLU A 40 4.18 -14.04 -5.42
C GLU A 40 3.71 -13.49 -4.07
N PHE A 41 4.07 -12.25 -3.73
CA PHE A 41 3.65 -11.57 -2.50
C PHE A 41 2.12 -11.47 -2.43
N SER A 42 1.50 -11.02 -3.49
CA SER A 42 0.06 -10.77 -3.58
C SER A 42 -0.76 -12.04 -3.37
N ARG A 43 -0.38 -13.15 -4.03
CA ARG A 43 -1.03 -14.47 -3.86
C ARG A 43 -0.86 -15.05 -2.45
N ALA A 44 0.27 -14.78 -1.81
CA ALA A 44 0.55 -15.30 -0.47
C ALA A 44 -0.11 -14.46 0.64
N THR A 45 -0.48 -13.20 0.36
CA THR A 45 -0.87 -12.24 1.40
C THR A 45 -2.34 -11.85 1.34
N PHE A 46 -2.95 -11.83 0.16
CA PHE A 46 -4.32 -11.34 -0.03
C PHE A 46 -5.31 -12.48 -0.31
N SER A 47 -6.52 -12.34 0.20
CA SER A 47 -7.64 -13.23 -0.13
C SER A 47 -8.20 -12.96 -1.52
N LYS A 48 -8.14 -11.71 -1.96
CA LYS A 48 -8.52 -11.24 -3.29
C LYS A 48 -7.47 -10.28 -3.82
N GLN A 49 -7.16 -10.38 -5.12
CA GLN A 49 -6.16 -9.50 -5.75
C GLN A 49 -6.58 -8.02 -5.64
N PRO A 50 -5.83 -7.19 -4.89
CA PRO A 50 -6.12 -5.76 -4.82
C PRO A 50 -5.73 -5.04 -6.11
N PHE A 51 -6.41 -3.93 -6.39
CA PHE A 51 -6.10 -3.05 -7.53
C PHE A 51 -6.12 -3.74 -8.89
N SER A 52 -6.97 -4.76 -9.08
CA SER A 52 -7.10 -5.51 -10.34
C SER A 52 -7.63 -4.66 -11.51
N ASP A 53 -8.27 -3.53 -11.21
CA ASP A 53 -8.78 -2.51 -12.11
C ASP A 53 -7.82 -1.34 -12.35
N MET A 54 -6.59 -1.47 -11.86
CA MET A 54 -5.55 -0.45 -11.97
C MET A 54 -4.37 -0.93 -12.80
N GLN A 55 -3.68 0.01 -13.42
CA GLN A 55 -2.44 -0.24 -14.13
C GLN A 55 -1.24 -0.17 -13.17
N LEU A 56 -0.34 -1.14 -13.28
CA LEU A 56 0.92 -1.12 -12.55
C LEU A 56 1.97 -0.30 -13.29
N THR A 57 2.73 0.50 -12.56
CA THR A 57 3.81 1.33 -13.12
C THR A 57 4.96 1.51 -12.15
N MET A 58 6.13 1.82 -12.68
CA MET A 58 7.33 2.09 -11.89
C MET A 58 7.62 3.59 -11.80
N PHE A 59 7.95 4.07 -10.59
CA PHE A 59 8.61 5.36 -10.37
C PHE A 59 9.92 5.12 -9.62
N GLY A 60 11.03 5.18 -10.34
CA GLY A 60 12.31 4.69 -9.84
C GLY A 60 12.22 3.20 -9.50
N GLU A 61 12.57 2.82 -8.28
CA GLU A 61 12.53 1.43 -7.80
C GLU A 61 11.21 1.06 -7.10
N LYS A 62 10.21 1.94 -7.15
CA LYS A 62 8.92 1.77 -6.46
C LYS A 62 7.83 1.36 -7.43
N LEU A 63 7.01 0.39 -7.01
CA LEU A 63 5.83 -0.06 -7.74
C LEU A 63 4.60 0.73 -7.28
N PHE A 64 3.81 1.19 -8.24
CA PHE A 64 2.56 1.91 -8.01
C PHE A 64 1.41 1.26 -8.77
N ALA A 65 0.21 1.33 -8.17
CA ALA A 65 -1.05 1.10 -8.86
C ALA A 65 -1.70 2.46 -9.17
N VAL A 66 -2.08 2.67 -10.43
CA VAL A 66 -2.68 3.92 -10.90
C VAL A 66 -3.93 3.62 -11.71
N PRO A 67 -4.97 4.44 -11.66
CA PRO A 67 -6.13 4.27 -12.53
C PRO A 67 -5.74 4.32 -14.01
N GLU A 68 -6.38 3.53 -14.86
CA GLU A 68 -6.08 3.48 -16.30
C GLU A 68 -6.26 4.82 -17.00
N ASN A 69 -7.26 5.60 -16.59
CA ASN A 69 -7.66 6.86 -17.22
C ASN A 69 -7.05 8.10 -16.56
N VAL A 70 -5.81 8.01 -16.07
CA VAL A 70 -5.12 9.19 -15.54
C VAL A 70 -4.70 10.09 -16.70
N PRO A 71 -5.06 11.39 -16.67
CA PRO A 71 -4.60 12.34 -17.67
C PRO A 71 -3.09 12.50 -17.64
N THR A 72 -2.50 12.86 -18.81
CA THR A 72 -1.06 13.12 -18.86
C THR A 72 -0.67 14.20 -17.87
N LEU A 73 0.37 13.92 -17.10
CA LEU A 73 0.97 14.85 -16.15
C LEU A 73 2.15 15.64 -16.76
N ARG A 74 2.28 15.61 -18.10
CA ARG A 74 3.35 16.31 -18.81
C ARG A 74 3.29 17.82 -18.53
N GLY A 75 4.41 18.37 -18.07
CA GLY A 75 4.51 19.78 -17.66
C GLY A 75 4.11 20.05 -16.21
N LEU A 76 3.66 19.04 -15.47
CA LEU A 76 3.38 19.14 -14.03
C LEU A 76 4.46 18.40 -13.23
N LYS A 77 4.83 18.97 -12.08
CA LYS A 77 5.67 18.27 -11.10
C LYS A 77 4.79 17.36 -10.25
N ALA A 78 4.52 16.14 -10.76
CA ALA A 78 3.80 15.15 -9.99
C ALA A 78 4.74 14.51 -8.96
N LEU A 79 4.42 14.63 -7.68
CA LEU A 79 5.19 14.01 -6.60
C LEU A 79 4.81 12.53 -6.41
N ARG A 80 3.54 12.20 -6.60
CA ARG A 80 3.01 10.84 -6.52
C ARG A 80 1.78 10.73 -7.43
N THR A 81 1.62 9.55 -8.03
CA THR A 81 0.41 9.20 -8.80
C THR A 81 -0.03 7.82 -8.35
N GLY A 82 -1.27 7.68 -7.87
CA GLY A 82 -1.81 6.41 -7.42
C GLY A 82 -1.28 5.94 -6.06
N VAL A 83 -1.43 4.64 -5.79
CA VAL A 83 -1.06 3.99 -4.54
C VAL A 83 0.34 3.40 -4.67
N TRP A 84 1.25 3.79 -3.79
CA TRP A 84 2.55 3.12 -3.70
C TRP A 84 2.37 1.72 -3.10
N LEU A 85 2.68 0.68 -3.86
CA LEU A 85 2.52 -0.71 -3.43
C LEU A 85 3.72 -1.22 -2.64
N GLY A 86 4.93 -0.90 -3.08
CA GLY A 86 6.16 -1.37 -2.43
C GLY A 86 7.38 -1.26 -3.33
N SER A 87 8.45 -1.92 -2.93
CA SER A 87 9.73 -1.97 -3.66
C SER A 87 10.40 -3.33 -3.49
N LEU A 88 11.40 -3.62 -4.33
CA LEU A 88 12.24 -4.79 -4.12
C LEU A 88 13.34 -4.48 -3.11
N GLN A 89 13.55 -5.43 -2.21
CA GLN A 89 14.63 -5.44 -1.23
C GLN A 89 15.45 -6.72 -1.35
N GLY A 90 16.68 -6.69 -0.83
CA GLY A 90 17.59 -7.83 -0.87
C GLY A 90 18.62 -7.73 -1.99
N SER A 91 19.28 -8.84 -2.29
CA SER A 91 20.28 -8.90 -3.39
C SER A 91 19.57 -9.11 -4.74
N LYS A 92 20.27 -8.79 -5.84
CA LYS A 92 19.77 -9.05 -7.20
C LYS A 92 19.43 -10.52 -7.45
N GLN A 93 20.10 -11.45 -6.76
CA GLN A 93 19.89 -12.89 -6.89
C GLN A 93 18.71 -13.40 -6.06
N LYS A 94 18.34 -12.66 -5.01
CA LYS A 94 17.20 -12.99 -4.12
C LYS A 94 16.39 -11.75 -3.78
N PRO A 95 15.75 -11.13 -4.79
CA PRO A 95 14.88 -9.99 -4.53
C PRO A 95 13.64 -10.44 -3.77
N ARG A 96 13.13 -9.58 -2.90
CA ARG A 96 11.90 -9.80 -2.15
C ARG A 96 11.06 -8.55 -2.20
N PHE A 97 9.75 -8.72 -2.37
CA PHE A 97 8.85 -7.60 -2.31
C PHE A 97 8.68 -7.13 -0.86
N GLU A 98 8.90 -5.84 -0.64
CA GLU A 98 8.67 -5.17 0.63
C GLU A 98 7.45 -4.25 0.45
N PRO A 99 6.31 -4.55 1.12
CA PRO A 99 5.10 -3.77 0.97
C PRO A 99 5.24 -2.39 1.61
N SER A 100 4.69 -1.37 0.97
CA SER A 100 4.62 -0.04 1.55
C SER A 100 3.54 0.07 2.61
N HIS A 101 3.66 1.02 3.51
CA HIS A 101 2.59 1.35 4.46
C HIS A 101 1.33 1.85 3.74
N SER A 102 1.49 2.60 2.63
CA SER A 102 0.37 3.07 1.81
C SER A 102 -0.46 1.93 1.24
N LEU A 103 0.16 0.81 0.89
CA LEU A 103 -0.55 -0.39 0.45
C LEU A 103 -1.46 -0.92 1.57
N ALA A 104 -0.94 -1.06 2.81
CA ALA A 104 -1.78 -1.53 3.92
C ALA A 104 -3.04 -0.67 4.08
N LEU A 105 -2.87 0.65 4.13
CA LEU A 105 -3.97 1.60 4.35
C LEU A 105 -4.98 1.68 3.19
N ALA A 106 -4.60 1.22 1.99
CA ALA A 106 -5.47 1.25 0.81
C ALA A 106 -6.25 -0.05 0.59
N LEU A 107 -6.00 -1.10 1.39
CA LEU A 107 -6.70 -2.38 1.28
C LEU A 107 -8.14 -2.28 1.80
N ARG A 108 -9.03 -2.98 1.11
CA ARG A 108 -10.42 -3.20 1.55
C ARG A 108 -10.51 -4.47 2.39
N GLN A 109 -11.54 -4.57 3.21
CA GLN A 109 -11.73 -5.74 4.08
C GLN A 109 -11.78 -7.06 3.33
N GLU A 110 -12.42 -7.10 2.16
CA GLU A 110 -12.51 -8.29 1.31
C GLU A 110 -11.19 -8.71 0.65
N GLU A 111 -10.20 -7.83 0.65
CA GLU A 111 -8.86 -8.11 0.09
C GLU A 111 -7.90 -8.66 1.15
N LEU A 112 -8.24 -8.49 2.43
CA LEU A 112 -7.39 -8.93 3.53
C LEU A 112 -7.34 -10.46 3.61
N GLY A 113 -6.13 -11.01 3.51
CA GLY A 113 -5.85 -12.41 3.83
C GLY A 113 -5.53 -12.58 5.31
N GLU A 114 -4.30 -13.05 5.61
CA GLU A 114 -3.84 -13.20 6.99
C GLU A 114 -3.78 -11.85 7.71
N ARG A 115 -4.40 -11.75 8.87
CA ARG A 115 -4.48 -10.50 9.65
C ARG A 115 -4.41 -10.75 11.14
N LEU A 116 -3.97 -9.74 11.87
CA LEU A 116 -4.05 -9.68 13.32
C LEU A 116 -4.95 -8.50 13.71
N GLU A 117 -6.17 -8.82 14.16
CA GLU A 117 -7.10 -7.83 14.67
C GLU A 117 -6.73 -7.44 16.10
N LEU A 118 -6.60 -6.14 16.36
CA LEU A 118 -6.36 -5.56 17.67
C LEU A 118 -7.56 -4.75 18.11
N SER A 119 -7.88 -4.80 19.38
CA SER A 119 -8.90 -3.91 19.96
C SER A 119 -8.33 -2.49 20.15
N PRO A 120 -9.15 -1.42 20.00
CA PRO A 120 -8.71 -0.05 20.28
C PRO A 120 -8.13 0.18 21.67
N ASN A 121 -8.56 -0.62 22.65
CA ASN A 121 -8.11 -0.52 24.05
C ASN A 121 -7.06 -1.58 24.42
N ASP A 122 -6.54 -2.34 23.45
CA ASP A 122 -5.55 -3.39 23.69
C ASP A 122 -4.15 -2.77 23.87
N GLU A 123 -3.44 -3.18 24.92
CA GLU A 123 -2.03 -2.81 25.12
C GLU A 123 -1.16 -3.20 23.91
N LYS A 124 -1.49 -4.29 23.22
CA LYS A 124 -0.80 -4.72 22.00
C LYS A 124 -0.87 -3.64 20.90
N LEU A 125 -1.95 -2.86 20.82
CA LEU A 125 -2.06 -1.76 19.87
C LEU A 125 -1.01 -0.68 20.15
N GLN A 126 -0.88 -0.26 21.42
CA GLN A 126 0.11 0.73 21.82
C GLN A 126 1.53 0.22 21.55
N ARG A 127 1.81 -1.04 21.90
CA ARG A 127 3.10 -1.69 21.64
C ARG A 127 3.41 -1.72 20.14
N TYR A 128 2.41 -2.06 19.30
CA TYR A 128 2.58 -2.04 17.84
C TYR A 128 2.90 -0.63 17.33
N MET A 129 2.16 0.39 17.74
CA MET A 129 2.41 1.77 17.32
C MET A 129 3.78 2.29 17.77
N GLN A 130 4.32 1.79 18.88
CA GLN A 130 5.67 2.08 19.37
C GLN A 130 6.77 1.29 18.65
N GLY A 131 6.41 0.35 17.81
CA GLY A 131 7.36 -0.45 17.01
C GLY A 131 7.79 -1.76 17.65
N HIS A 132 7.13 -2.20 18.73
CA HIS A 132 7.44 -3.47 19.38
C HIS A 132 6.90 -4.67 18.59
N GLU A 133 7.54 -5.81 18.74
CA GLU A 133 7.05 -7.09 18.25
C GLU A 133 5.83 -7.54 19.04
N LEU A 134 4.96 -8.32 18.39
CA LEU A 134 3.78 -8.90 19.00
C LEU A 134 3.84 -10.43 18.91
N GLU A 135 3.21 -11.09 19.88
CA GLU A 135 2.98 -12.55 19.83
C GLU A 135 1.61 -12.82 19.20
N SER A 136 1.61 -13.69 18.18
CA SER A 136 0.38 -14.12 17.53
C SER A 136 0.60 -15.43 16.78
N GLU A 137 -0.24 -16.43 17.04
CA GLU A 137 -0.27 -17.67 16.29
C GLU A 137 -0.84 -17.46 14.88
N GLY A 138 -0.47 -18.34 13.94
CA GLY A 138 -0.94 -18.32 12.56
C GLY A 138 0.14 -18.65 11.56
N GLN A 139 -0.13 -18.43 10.28
CA GLN A 139 0.82 -18.74 9.20
C GLN A 139 1.99 -17.75 9.19
N ASP A 140 3.21 -18.27 8.95
CA ASP A 140 4.38 -17.44 8.74
C ASP A 140 4.24 -16.64 7.44
N GLY A 141 4.63 -15.36 7.46
CA GLY A 141 4.55 -14.47 6.30
C GLY A 141 4.11 -13.06 6.64
N TRP A 142 3.77 -12.31 5.62
CA TRP A 142 3.18 -10.98 5.77
C TRP A 142 1.73 -11.07 6.23
N LEU A 143 1.34 -10.19 7.13
CA LEU A 143 -0.03 -10.02 7.59
C LEU A 143 -0.36 -8.55 7.80
N VAL A 144 -1.64 -8.24 7.73
CA VAL A 144 -2.12 -6.88 8.02
C VAL A 144 -2.52 -6.78 9.49
N ILE A 145 -2.03 -5.76 10.17
CA ILE A 145 -2.54 -5.39 11.50
C ILE A 145 -3.78 -4.53 11.29
N THR A 146 -4.88 -4.92 11.93
CA THR A 146 -6.17 -4.23 11.82
C THR A 146 -6.68 -3.78 13.18
N VAL A 147 -7.47 -2.71 13.19
CA VAL A 147 -8.16 -2.19 14.38
C VAL A 147 -9.59 -1.87 14.00
N ALA A 148 -10.55 -2.46 14.69
CA ALA A 148 -11.99 -2.33 14.37
C ALA A 148 -12.28 -2.64 12.88
N GLY A 149 -11.58 -3.63 12.31
CA GLY A 149 -11.69 -4.05 10.91
C GLY A 149 -10.94 -3.16 9.90
N PHE A 150 -10.31 -2.07 10.33
CA PHE A 150 -9.56 -1.17 9.43
C PHE A 150 -8.07 -1.49 9.45
N PRO A 151 -7.42 -1.56 8.26
CA PRO A 151 -5.98 -1.74 8.18
C PRO A 151 -5.21 -0.60 8.84
N LEU A 152 -4.27 -0.96 9.71
CA LEU A 152 -3.38 -0.02 10.40
C LEU A 152 -1.96 -0.07 9.86
N GLY A 153 -1.50 -1.24 9.41
CA GLY A 153 -0.15 -1.41 8.88
C GLY A 153 0.24 -2.87 8.71
N TRP A 154 1.53 -3.13 8.55
CA TRP A 154 2.08 -4.44 8.28
C TRP A 154 2.75 -5.06 9.50
N GLY A 155 2.63 -6.38 9.60
CA GLY A 155 3.47 -7.25 10.41
C GLY A 155 4.05 -8.38 9.56
N ARG A 156 5.15 -8.97 10.01
CA ARG A 156 5.71 -10.18 9.40
C ARG A 156 5.87 -11.24 10.46
N ARG A 157 5.03 -12.27 10.42
CA ARG A 157 5.06 -13.38 11.36
C ARG A 157 6.16 -14.37 11.02
N SER A 158 6.86 -14.83 12.04
CA SER A 158 7.75 -15.97 12.00
C SER A 158 7.78 -16.63 13.37
N LYS A 159 7.47 -17.92 13.44
CA LYS A 159 7.45 -18.70 14.70
C LYS A 159 6.61 -18.01 15.81
N ASN A 160 5.39 -17.62 15.47
CA ASN A 160 4.44 -16.93 16.36
C ASN A 160 4.88 -15.53 16.85
N ILE A 161 5.99 -15.00 16.34
CA ILE A 161 6.42 -13.61 16.59
C ILE A 161 6.13 -12.78 15.36
N VAL A 162 5.38 -11.71 15.54
CA VAL A 162 5.08 -10.74 14.50
C VAL A 162 6.06 -9.58 14.63
N LYS A 163 7.04 -9.53 13.71
CA LYS A 163 7.95 -8.39 13.57
C LYS A 163 7.18 -7.18 13.08
N ASN A 164 7.43 -6.06 13.71
CA ASN A 164 6.75 -4.81 13.45
C ASN A 164 7.28 -4.13 12.19
N ALA A 165 6.38 -3.82 11.24
CA ALA A 165 6.70 -3.06 10.03
C ALA A 165 5.98 -1.69 10.00
N TYR A 166 5.52 -1.19 11.16
CA TYR A 166 4.96 0.16 11.29
C TYR A 166 6.05 1.21 11.05
N PRO A 167 5.81 2.26 10.24
CA PRO A 167 6.84 3.21 9.87
C PRO A 167 7.47 3.92 11.07
N LYS A 168 8.80 3.99 11.12
CA LYS A 168 9.52 4.67 12.22
C LYS A 168 9.12 6.14 12.37
N GLY A 169 8.80 6.82 11.28
CA GLY A 169 8.38 8.22 11.30
C GLY A 169 6.95 8.47 11.84
N LEU A 170 6.19 7.39 12.13
CA LEU A 170 4.83 7.47 12.69
C LEU A 170 4.75 6.93 14.14
N ARG A 171 5.88 6.55 14.72
CA ARG A 171 5.99 6.01 16.09
C ARG A 171 6.09 7.10 17.12
#